data_c8c78b79c9d54f85fa04a7ca1bccaebb
#
_entry.id   c8c78b79c9d54f85fa04a7ca1bccaebb
#
_cell.length_a   1.000
_cell.length_b   1.000
_cell.length_c   1.000
_cell.angle_alpha   90.00
_cell.angle_beta   90.00
_cell.angle_gamma   90.00
#
_symmetry.space_group_name_H-M   'P 1'
#
loop_
_entity.id
_entity.type
_entity.pdbx_description
1 polymer ?
#
loop_
_entity_poly.entity_id
_entity_poly.type
_entity_poly.pdbx_seq_one_letter_code
_entity_poly.pdbx_strand_id
1 'polypeptide(L)'
;MRDSVSKPGIRARLRVEWPGFTLDVDEHLPPRGVTALFGHSGSGKTTLLRCIAGLERKATGQVCFNGEVWQDERTWVPTHRRPIGYVFQEASLFPHLTVLGNLRYGQRRTLAKAENQRPGENKLSEVSEDKFSLEHAIELLGIGHLLERRPAALSGGERQRVGMARALAVRPRLLLMDEPLAALDLARKQEILPYLERLHDHLDIPVVYVSHAPDEVARLADHLVVMDEGRVQASGPLNEILSRLDLPIRLGEDAGVVLDGQVAERDERWHLLRVACCSASLWVRDNGAAVGDHARIRILARDVSIAHEPKTGTSILNTLPARVASLGGDAHPALALVKLDVAGSPVLARLTRRSAEELGLTVALL
;
A
#
# COMPACT_ATOMS: atom_id res chain seq x y z
N MET A 1 23.77 22.20 -16.95
CA MET A 1 23.34 20.80 -17.08
C MET A 1 21.84 20.76 -16.92
N ARG A 2 21.12 20.85 -18.03
CA ARG A 2 19.68 20.64 -18.13
C ARG A 2 19.52 19.29 -18.80
N ASP A 3 19.41 18.22 -18.02
CA ASP A 3 19.01 16.91 -18.51
C ASP A 3 18.48 16.09 -17.34
N SER A 4 17.19 16.17 -17.15
CA SER A 4 16.36 15.05 -16.75
C SER A 4 14.92 15.48 -17.00
N VAL A 5 14.36 15.04 -18.11
CA VAL A 5 12.90 14.92 -18.26
C VAL A 5 12.44 14.16 -17.00
N SER A 6 11.82 14.88 -16.06
CA SER A 6 11.50 14.32 -14.76
C SER A 6 10.50 13.19 -14.99
N LYS A 7 10.89 11.97 -14.65
CA LYS A 7 10.00 10.82 -14.68
C LYS A 7 8.72 11.15 -13.91
N PRO A 8 7.54 10.74 -14.39
CA PRO A 8 6.31 10.95 -13.64
C PRO A 8 6.37 10.23 -12.29
N GLY A 9 5.70 10.76 -11.28
CA GLY A 9 5.72 10.24 -9.91
C GLY A 9 6.19 11.26 -8.90
N ILE A 10 6.59 10.78 -7.72
CA ILE A 10 7.07 11.60 -6.61
C ILE A 10 8.58 11.42 -6.49
N ARG A 11 9.35 12.46 -6.73
CA ARG A 11 10.78 12.50 -6.40
C ARG A 11 10.94 13.17 -5.05
N ALA A 12 11.49 12.45 -4.08
CA ALA A 12 11.79 12.94 -2.74
C ALA A 12 13.26 12.72 -2.42
N ARG A 13 14.05 13.80 -2.47
CA ARG A 13 15.44 13.84 -2.00
C ARG A 13 15.48 14.77 -0.81
N LEU A 14 15.47 14.23 0.39
CA LEU A 14 15.16 14.95 1.62
C LEU A 14 16.13 14.59 2.74
N ARG A 15 16.54 15.61 3.49
CA ARG A 15 17.28 15.45 4.73
C ARG A 15 16.64 16.28 5.84
N VAL A 16 16.45 15.64 7.00
CA VAL A 16 15.97 16.31 8.23
C VAL A 16 16.75 15.80 9.40
N GLU A 17 17.20 16.70 10.25
CA GLU A 17 17.98 16.35 11.45
C GLU A 17 17.26 16.78 12.72
N TRP A 18 17.16 15.87 13.67
CA TRP A 18 16.76 16.10 15.05
C TRP A 18 17.78 15.48 16.01
N PRO A 19 17.83 15.90 17.26
CA PRO A 19 18.65 15.21 18.24
C PRO A 19 18.30 13.72 18.31
N GLY A 20 19.27 12.87 17.99
CA GLY A 20 19.10 11.42 18.01
C GLY A 20 18.44 10.76 16.79
N PHE A 21 18.04 11.54 15.78
CA PHE A 21 17.44 10.97 14.56
C PHE A 21 17.73 11.82 13.32
N THR A 22 18.11 11.18 12.22
CA THR A 22 18.29 11.83 10.91
C THR A 22 17.51 11.08 9.86
N LEU A 23 16.60 11.78 9.16
CA LEU A 23 16.02 11.28 7.91
C LEU A 23 16.95 11.69 6.76
N ASP A 24 17.38 10.73 5.94
CA ASP A 24 18.17 10.94 4.73
C ASP A 24 17.69 9.99 3.63
N VAL A 25 16.91 10.53 2.70
CA VAL A 25 16.17 9.75 1.69
C VAL A 25 16.38 10.35 0.31
N ASP A 26 16.63 9.50 -0.68
CA ASP A 26 16.64 9.85 -2.10
C ASP A 26 15.84 8.80 -2.87
N GLU A 27 14.53 9.04 -3.06
CA GLU A 27 13.60 8.08 -3.63
C GLU A 27 12.75 8.65 -4.76
N HIS A 28 12.35 7.72 -5.65
CA HIS A 28 11.39 8.00 -6.71
C HIS A 28 10.22 7.01 -6.62
N LEU A 29 9.06 7.52 -6.19
CA LEU A 29 7.85 6.72 -6.03
C LEU A 29 7.01 6.75 -7.32
N PRO A 30 6.34 5.64 -7.67
CA PRO A 30 5.52 5.54 -8.88
C PRO A 30 4.43 6.61 -9.00
N PRO A 31 4.02 6.95 -10.24
CA PRO A 31 2.98 7.96 -10.49
C PRO A 31 1.55 7.45 -10.26
N ARG A 32 1.37 6.15 -10.02
CA ARG A 32 0.08 5.47 -9.82
C ARG A 32 0.24 4.31 -8.85
N GLY A 33 -0.89 3.81 -8.38
CA GLY A 33 -0.95 2.69 -7.44
C GLY A 33 -0.56 3.08 -6.02
N VAL A 34 -0.47 2.09 -5.16
CA VAL A 34 -0.18 2.25 -3.73
C VAL A 34 1.29 1.95 -3.45
N THR A 35 2.02 2.95 -3.00
CA THR A 35 3.37 2.79 -2.46
C THR A 35 3.29 2.68 -0.94
N ALA A 36 3.64 1.54 -0.37
CA ALA A 36 3.73 1.38 1.07
C ALA A 36 5.10 1.81 1.59
N LEU A 37 5.12 2.66 2.63
CA LEU A 37 6.29 2.93 3.46
C LEU A 37 6.23 1.98 4.65
N PHE A 38 7.15 1.02 4.70
CA PHE A 38 7.19 -0.05 5.71
C PHE A 38 8.45 0.01 6.55
N GLY A 39 8.36 -0.37 7.81
CA GLY A 39 9.48 -0.44 8.76
C GLY A 39 8.98 -0.37 10.19
N HIS A 40 9.86 -0.60 11.16
CA HIS A 40 9.50 -0.54 12.58
C HIS A 40 9.08 0.88 13.01
N SER A 41 8.49 1.00 14.19
CA SER A 41 8.17 2.31 14.78
C SER A 41 9.46 3.13 14.96
N GLY A 42 9.41 4.41 14.60
CA GLY A 42 10.59 5.29 14.65
C GLY A 42 11.51 5.24 13.42
N SER A 43 11.27 4.38 12.41
CA SER A 43 12.11 4.29 11.20
C SER A 43 12.03 5.51 10.27
N GLY A 44 11.15 6.50 10.52
CA GLY A 44 11.07 7.75 9.75
C GLY A 44 9.94 7.82 8.70
N LYS A 45 9.05 6.82 8.62
CA LYS A 45 7.95 6.76 7.64
C LYS A 45 7.03 7.98 7.68
N THR A 46 6.46 8.27 8.86
CA THR A 46 5.60 9.45 9.08
C THR A 46 6.35 10.75 8.79
N THR A 47 7.63 10.82 9.13
CA THR A 47 8.47 11.98 8.84
C THR A 47 8.61 12.20 7.35
N LEU A 48 8.92 11.15 6.56
CA LEU A 48 8.99 11.24 5.11
C LEU A 48 7.65 11.69 4.51
N LEU A 49 6.55 11.08 4.97
CA LEU A 49 5.20 11.45 4.52
C LEU A 49 4.89 12.92 4.81
N ARG A 50 5.23 13.42 6.01
CA ARG A 50 5.06 14.82 6.40
C ARG A 50 5.93 15.77 5.58
N CYS A 51 7.15 15.39 5.22
CA CYS A 51 8.01 16.15 4.32
C CYS A 51 7.38 16.27 2.92
N ILE A 52 6.90 15.16 2.35
CA ILE A 52 6.20 15.16 1.05
C ILE A 52 4.94 16.05 1.13
N ALA A 53 4.22 16.04 2.23
CA ALA A 53 3.06 16.91 2.45
C ALA A 53 3.41 18.40 2.64
N GLY A 54 4.68 18.74 2.92
CA GLY A 54 5.11 20.09 3.30
C GLY A 54 4.70 20.50 4.71
N LEU A 55 4.52 19.53 5.59
CA LEU A 55 4.23 19.74 7.02
C LEU A 55 5.50 19.88 7.86
N GLU A 56 6.66 19.44 7.34
CA GLU A 56 7.93 19.50 8.03
C GLU A 56 8.83 20.56 7.40
N ARG A 57 8.89 21.73 8.02
CA ARG A 57 9.63 22.89 7.50
C ARG A 57 11.16 22.80 7.65
N LYS A 58 11.63 21.94 8.56
CA LYS A 58 13.08 21.75 8.76
C LYS A 58 13.70 20.86 7.68
N ALA A 59 12.86 20.21 6.85
CA ALA A 59 13.34 19.37 5.77
C ALA A 59 14.08 20.22 4.71
N THR A 60 15.30 19.84 4.41
CA THR A 60 16.10 20.36 3.31
C THR A 60 16.06 19.39 2.13
N GLY A 61 16.41 19.88 0.92
CA GLY A 61 16.42 19.07 -0.29
C GLY A 61 15.22 19.32 -1.19
N GLN A 62 14.84 18.34 -1.98
CA GLN A 62 13.90 18.51 -3.09
C GLN A 62 12.69 17.58 -2.97
N VAL A 63 11.51 18.11 -3.26
CA VAL A 63 10.27 17.37 -3.52
C VAL A 63 9.69 17.82 -4.84
N CYS A 64 9.55 16.87 -5.78
CA CYS A 64 8.87 17.08 -7.05
C CYS A 64 7.72 16.10 -7.22
N PHE A 65 6.62 16.54 -7.78
CA PHE A 65 5.47 15.71 -8.11
C PHE A 65 5.09 15.91 -9.57
N ASN A 66 5.20 14.84 -10.37
CA ASN A 66 4.93 14.86 -11.82
C ASN A 66 5.62 16.04 -12.54
N GLY A 67 6.88 16.33 -12.18
CA GLY A 67 7.66 17.43 -12.76
C GLY A 67 7.44 18.80 -12.11
N GLU A 68 6.44 18.97 -11.27
CA GLU A 68 6.19 20.18 -10.51
C GLU A 68 7.04 20.22 -9.24
N VAL A 69 7.88 21.24 -9.07
CA VAL A 69 8.72 21.41 -7.88
C VAL A 69 7.87 21.96 -6.73
N TRP A 70 7.72 21.17 -5.68
CA TRP A 70 7.03 21.59 -4.46
C TRP A 70 7.99 22.13 -3.40
N GLN A 71 9.24 21.70 -3.45
CA GLN A 71 10.30 22.14 -2.55
C GLN A 71 11.66 21.99 -3.22
N ASP A 72 12.48 23.02 -3.11
CA ASP A 72 13.92 23.02 -3.37
C ASP A 72 14.57 24.17 -2.58
N GLU A 73 15.81 24.54 -2.91
CA GLU A 73 16.53 25.65 -2.25
C GLU A 73 15.84 27.01 -2.40
N ARG A 74 15.00 27.20 -3.44
CA ARG A 74 14.35 28.47 -3.79
C ARG A 74 12.83 28.43 -3.64
N THR A 75 12.27 27.25 -3.66
CA THR A 75 10.82 27.03 -3.72
C THR A 75 10.34 26.32 -2.47
N TRP A 76 9.26 26.83 -1.90
CA TRP A 76 8.51 26.15 -0.85
C TRP A 76 7.01 26.33 -1.11
N VAL A 77 6.36 25.26 -1.62
CA VAL A 77 4.91 25.24 -1.77
C VAL A 77 4.29 24.80 -0.45
N PRO A 78 3.52 25.65 0.24
CA PRO A 78 2.92 25.29 1.51
C PRO A 78 1.86 24.20 1.32
N THR A 79 1.65 23.35 2.35
CA THR A 79 0.75 22.19 2.32
C THR A 79 -0.63 22.49 1.74
N HIS A 80 -1.25 23.61 2.12
CA HIS A 80 -2.58 23.99 1.63
C HIS A 80 -2.61 24.36 0.14
N ARG A 81 -1.47 24.53 -0.53
CA ARG A 81 -1.35 24.72 -1.99
C ARG A 81 -0.98 23.45 -2.73
N ARG A 82 -0.45 22.42 -2.04
CA ARG A 82 -0.20 21.11 -2.65
C ARG A 82 -1.55 20.42 -2.91
N PRO A 83 -1.77 19.81 -4.08
CA PRO A 83 -3.01 19.11 -4.40
C PRO A 83 -3.03 17.71 -3.77
N ILE A 84 -2.98 17.65 -2.45
CA ILE A 84 -2.92 16.41 -1.66
C ILE A 84 -4.16 16.20 -0.81
N GLY A 85 -4.57 14.92 -0.66
CA GLY A 85 -5.40 14.44 0.43
C GLY A 85 -4.50 13.84 1.51
N TYR A 86 -4.75 14.17 2.77
CA TYR A 86 -3.99 13.62 3.89
C TYR A 86 -4.93 12.95 4.88
N VAL A 87 -4.70 11.66 5.12
CA VAL A 87 -5.39 10.86 6.14
C VAL A 87 -4.44 10.68 7.30
N PHE A 88 -4.79 11.24 8.44
CA PHE A 88 -4.00 11.14 9.67
C PHE A 88 -4.29 9.82 10.40
N GLN A 89 -3.38 9.38 11.23
CA GLN A 89 -3.52 8.21 12.08
C GLN A 89 -4.81 8.28 12.92
N GLU A 90 -5.08 9.45 13.51
CA GLU A 90 -6.40 9.76 14.06
C GLU A 90 -7.22 10.54 13.02
N ALA A 91 -8.48 10.19 12.84
CA ALA A 91 -9.32 10.76 11.78
C ALA A 91 -9.50 12.29 11.84
N SER A 92 -9.13 12.93 12.96
CA SER A 92 -9.11 14.40 13.18
C SER A 92 -10.32 15.15 12.60
N LEU A 93 -11.53 14.60 12.79
CA LEU A 93 -12.77 15.21 12.30
C LEU A 93 -13.11 16.45 13.10
N PHE A 94 -13.77 17.42 12.46
CA PHE A 94 -14.30 18.60 13.13
C PHE A 94 -15.52 18.22 13.99
N PRO A 95 -15.41 18.27 15.34
CA PRO A 95 -16.44 17.71 16.23
C PRO A 95 -17.76 18.48 16.20
N HIS A 96 -17.72 19.75 15.81
CA HIS A 96 -18.89 20.63 15.72
C HIS A 96 -19.68 20.49 14.41
N LEU A 97 -19.12 19.79 13.41
CA LEU A 97 -19.76 19.53 12.12
C LEU A 97 -20.34 18.11 12.08
N THR A 98 -21.40 17.92 11.28
CA THR A 98 -21.85 16.58 10.88
C THR A 98 -20.82 15.93 9.95
N VAL A 99 -21.00 14.65 9.63
CA VAL A 99 -20.19 13.95 8.59
C VAL A 99 -20.26 14.74 7.28
N LEU A 100 -21.45 15.05 6.79
CA LEU A 100 -21.62 15.84 5.57
C LEU A 100 -20.91 17.20 5.65
N GLY A 101 -21.01 17.87 6.82
CA GLY A 101 -20.28 19.12 7.09
C GLY A 101 -18.77 18.99 6.99
N ASN A 102 -18.19 17.90 7.52
CA ASN A 102 -16.78 17.58 7.42
C ASN A 102 -16.33 17.39 5.95
N LEU A 103 -17.11 16.66 5.15
CA LEU A 103 -16.83 16.41 3.74
C LEU A 103 -16.90 17.71 2.92
N ARG A 104 -17.96 18.48 3.08
CA ARG A 104 -18.16 19.76 2.38
C ARG A 104 -17.12 20.83 2.76
N TYR A 105 -16.57 20.77 3.96
CA TYR A 105 -15.49 21.68 4.36
C TYR A 105 -14.25 21.53 3.46
N GLY A 106 -13.86 20.31 3.13
CA GLY A 106 -12.77 20.05 2.18
C GLY A 106 -13.09 20.55 0.78
N GLN A 107 -14.27 20.20 0.27
CA GLN A 107 -14.73 20.55 -1.08
C GLN A 107 -14.79 22.07 -1.34
N ARG A 108 -15.36 22.85 -0.40
CA ARG A 108 -15.44 24.32 -0.51
C ARG A 108 -14.08 24.99 -0.69
N ARG A 109 -13.05 24.49 -0.03
CA ARG A 109 -11.71 25.06 -0.16
C ARG A 109 -11.09 24.81 -1.54
N THR A 110 -11.47 23.72 -2.18
CA THR A 110 -10.99 23.39 -3.55
C THR A 110 -11.71 24.25 -4.59
N LEU A 111 -13.03 24.41 -4.45
CA LEU A 111 -13.83 25.26 -5.33
C LEU A 111 -13.41 26.75 -5.26
N ALA A 112 -13.22 27.31 -4.06
CA ALA A 112 -12.74 28.66 -3.87
C ALA A 112 -11.34 28.92 -4.46
N LYS A 113 -10.49 27.90 -4.56
CA LYS A 113 -9.19 28.00 -5.25
C LYS A 113 -9.35 28.03 -6.76
N ALA A 114 -10.24 27.23 -7.32
CA ALA A 114 -10.49 27.19 -8.76
C ALA A 114 -11.05 28.52 -9.26
N GLU A 115 -11.96 29.15 -8.51
CA GLU A 115 -12.52 30.46 -8.80
C GLU A 115 -11.49 31.59 -8.77
N ASN A 116 -10.55 31.57 -7.81
CA ASN A 116 -9.49 32.59 -7.70
C ASN A 116 -8.34 32.43 -8.73
N GLN A 117 -8.23 31.29 -9.40
CA GLN A 117 -7.18 31.05 -10.39
C GLN A 117 -7.61 31.33 -11.84
N ARG A 118 -8.90 31.55 -12.13
CA ARG A 118 -9.44 31.86 -13.45
C ARG A 118 -10.52 32.95 -13.41
N PRO A 119 -10.16 34.22 -13.25
CA PRO A 119 -11.12 35.29 -13.48
C PRO A 119 -11.36 35.43 -14.99
N GLY A 120 -12.44 34.88 -15.53
CA GLY A 120 -12.91 35.19 -16.88
C GLY A 120 -13.28 34.04 -17.82
N GLU A 121 -13.09 32.79 -17.48
CA GLU A 121 -13.56 31.68 -18.31
C GLU A 121 -14.76 30.95 -17.65
N ASN A 122 -15.93 31.27 -18.20
CA ASN A 122 -17.20 30.59 -17.87
C ASN A 122 -17.24 29.24 -18.58
N LYS A 123 -16.54 28.21 -18.04
CA LYS A 123 -16.64 26.83 -18.50
C LYS A 123 -17.32 25.96 -17.44
N LEU A 124 -18.62 26.17 -17.29
CA LEU A 124 -19.54 25.26 -16.60
C LEU A 124 -19.95 24.04 -17.46
N SER A 125 -19.27 23.77 -18.59
CA SER A 125 -19.72 22.80 -19.58
C SER A 125 -18.73 21.72 -19.99
N GLU A 126 -17.62 21.53 -19.25
CA GLU A 126 -16.83 20.29 -19.36
C GLU A 126 -16.64 19.68 -17.99
N VAL A 127 -17.73 19.26 -17.36
CA VAL A 127 -17.69 18.19 -16.37
C VAL A 127 -17.47 16.91 -17.19
N SER A 128 -16.21 16.63 -17.53
CA SER A 128 -15.81 15.24 -17.77
C SER A 128 -16.42 14.45 -16.62
N GLU A 129 -16.99 13.29 -16.89
CA GLU A 129 -17.50 12.33 -15.89
C GLU A 129 -16.41 12.10 -14.85
N ASP A 130 -16.45 12.93 -13.81
CA ASP A 130 -15.36 13.05 -12.83
C ASP A 130 -15.55 11.87 -11.88
N LYS A 131 -14.76 10.81 -12.12
CA LYS A 131 -14.73 9.57 -11.32
C LYS A 131 -14.56 9.82 -9.80
N PHE A 132 -14.39 11.07 -9.37
CA PHE A 132 -14.23 11.51 -7.99
C PHE A 132 -15.19 12.61 -7.58
N SER A 133 -16.48 12.33 -7.70
CA SER A 133 -17.50 13.16 -7.03
C SER A 133 -17.51 12.87 -5.52
N LEU A 134 -18.02 13.80 -4.74
CA LEU A 134 -18.26 13.58 -3.30
C LEU A 134 -19.17 12.37 -3.08
N GLU A 135 -20.15 12.21 -3.94
CA GLU A 135 -21.12 11.10 -3.95
C GLU A 135 -20.41 9.77 -4.14
N HIS A 136 -19.47 9.70 -5.08
CA HIS A 136 -18.67 8.49 -5.30
C HIS A 136 -17.80 8.14 -4.07
N ALA A 137 -17.17 9.12 -3.43
CA ALA A 137 -16.41 8.88 -2.20
C ALA A 137 -17.30 8.38 -1.05
N ILE A 138 -18.54 8.89 -0.95
CA ILE A 138 -19.54 8.44 0.05
C ILE A 138 -19.94 6.99 -0.21
N GLU A 139 -20.21 6.63 -1.46
CA GLU A 139 -20.59 5.28 -1.88
C GLU A 139 -19.43 4.29 -1.68
N LEU A 140 -18.25 4.63 -2.19
CA LEU A 140 -17.04 3.79 -2.12
C LEU A 140 -16.69 3.41 -0.68
N LEU A 141 -16.82 4.37 0.25
CA LEU A 141 -16.52 4.17 1.68
C LEU A 141 -17.74 3.76 2.52
N GLY A 142 -18.92 3.60 1.90
CA GLY A 142 -20.12 3.11 2.54
C GLY A 142 -20.59 3.97 3.71
N ILE A 143 -20.46 5.30 3.62
CA ILE A 143 -20.77 6.25 4.72
C ILE A 143 -22.09 7.01 4.53
N GLY A 144 -22.89 6.69 3.51
CA GLY A 144 -24.14 7.41 3.21
C GLY A 144 -25.12 7.49 4.38
N HIS A 145 -25.23 6.42 5.17
CA HIS A 145 -26.09 6.36 6.35
C HIS A 145 -25.57 7.16 7.57
N LEU A 146 -24.36 7.73 7.48
CA LEU A 146 -23.70 8.47 8.56
C LEU A 146 -23.76 9.98 8.37
N LEU A 147 -24.20 10.49 7.21
CA LEU A 147 -24.04 11.89 6.78
C LEU A 147 -24.55 12.92 7.79
N GLU A 148 -25.64 12.64 8.47
CA GLU A 148 -26.25 13.54 9.45
C GLU A 148 -25.68 13.35 10.87
N ARG A 149 -24.86 12.32 11.10
CA ARG A 149 -24.26 12.08 12.41
C ARG A 149 -23.10 13.04 12.67
N ARG A 150 -22.83 13.27 13.97
CA ARG A 150 -21.62 13.98 14.43
C ARG A 150 -20.51 12.98 14.77
N PRO A 151 -19.23 13.38 14.71
CA PRO A 151 -18.09 12.50 15.01
C PRO A 151 -18.17 11.76 16.34
N ALA A 152 -18.78 12.35 17.37
CA ALA A 152 -18.95 11.73 18.68
C ALA A 152 -19.86 10.49 18.65
N ALA A 153 -20.78 10.39 17.67
CA ALA A 153 -21.71 9.28 17.50
C ALA A 153 -21.18 8.19 16.53
N LEU A 154 -19.92 8.27 16.13
CA LEU A 154 -19.30 7.33 15.19
C LEU A 154 -18.39 6.35 15.94
N SER A 155 -18.34 5.09 15.48
CA SER A 155 -17.31 4.13 15.85
C SER A 155 -15.94 4.58 15.35
N GLY A 156 -14.85 3.96 15.85
CA GLY A 156 -13.49 4.23 15.36
C GLY A 156 -13.35 4.00 13.86
N GLY A 157 -13.88 2.90 13.36
CA GLY A 157 -13.85 2.56 11.93
C GLY A 157 -14.68 3.52 11.07
N GLU A 158 -15.87 3.92 11.54
CA GLU A 158 -16.70 4.93 10.84
C GLU A 158 -15.98 6.27 10.79
N ARG A 159 -15.36 6.72 11.90
CA ARG A 159 -14.54 7.94 11.90
C ARG A 159 -13.42 7.89 10.89
N GLN A 160 -12.74 6.74 10.78
CA GLN A 160 -11.63 6.57 9.85
C GLN A 160 -12.11 6.64 8.39
N ARG A 161 -13.22 5.94 8.05
CA ARG A 161 -13.83 6.02 6.70
C ARG A 161 -14.26 7.45 6.34
N VAL A 162 -14.85 8.17 7.28
CA VAL A 162 -15.19 9.60 7.09
C VAL A 162 -13.94 10.46 6.90
N GLY A 163 -12.85 10.19 7.61
CA GLY A 163 -11.56 10.86 7.44
C GLY A 163 -10.98 10.66 6.03
N MET A 164 -11.05 9.43 5.52
CA MET A 164 -10.66 9.08 4.15
C MET A 164 -11.54 9.80 3.12
N ALA A 165 -12.88 9.76 3.29
CA ALA A 165 -13.81 10.46 2.41
C ALA A 165 -13.54 11.98 2.37
N ARG A 166 -13.22 12.59 3.51
CA ARG A 166 -12.85 14.01 3.58
C ARG A 166 -11.56 14.30 2.82
N ALA A 167 -10.56 13.39 2.89
CA ALA A 167 -9.32 13.53 2.15
C ALA A 167 -9.54 13.37 0.62
N LEU A 168 -10.50 12.57 0.20
CA LEU A 168 -10.89 12.43 -1.21
C LEU A 168 -11.77 13.59 -1.71
N ALA A 169 -12.62 14.17 -0.84
CA ALA A 169 -13.52 15.27 -1.19
C ALA A 169 -12.80 16.54 -1.70
N VAL A 170 -11.50 16.68 -1.43
CA VAL A 170 -10.67 17.78 -1.98
C VAL A 170 -10.17 17.49 -3.40
N ARG A 171 -10.53 16.36 -4.02
CA ARG A 171 -10.07 15.92 -5.34
C ARG A 171 -8.55 15.97 -5.45
N PRO A 172 -7.83 15.20 -4.63
CA PRO A 172 -6.39 15.24 -4.58
C PRO A 172 -5.76 14.63 -5.85
N ARG A 173 -4.56 15.08 -6.19
CA ARG A 173 -3.70 14.43 -7.20
C ARG A 173 -2.71 13.43 -6.57
N LEU A 174 -2.61 13.43 -5.24
CA LEU A 174 -1.80 12.54 -4.43
C LEU A 174 -2.50 12.31 -3.09
N LEU A 175 -2.66 11.05 -2.69
CA LEU A 175 -3.23 10.67 -1.41
C LEU A 175 -2.13 10.17 -0.46
N LEU A 176 -2.05 10.77 0.72
CA LEU A 176 -1.09 10.43 1.77
C LEU A 176 -1.85 9.85 2.97
N MET A 177 -1.50 8.65 3.40
CA MET A 177 -2.15 7.95 4.51
C MET A 177 -1.13 7.57 5.57
N ASP A 178 -1.26 8.13 6.76
CA ASP A 178 -0.36 7.93 7.89
C ASP A 178 -0.96 6.95 8.89
N GLU A 179 -0.55 5.69 8.82
CA GLU A 179 -1.03 4.58 9.66
C GLU A 179 -2.57 4.58 9.87
N PRO A 180 -3.37 4.62 8.79
CA PRO A 180 -4.81 4.88 8.91
C PRO A 180 -5.60 3.81 9.67
N LEU A 181 -5.02 2.64 9.91
CA LEU A 181 -5.68 1.53 10.61
C LEU A 181 -5.02 1.20 11.97
N ALA A 182 -3.97 1.94 12.39
CA ALA A 182 -3.20 1.58 13.59
C ALA A 182 -4.03 1.58 14.89
N ALA A 183 -5.01 2.50 15.00
CA ALA A 183 -5.85 2.62 16.19
C ALA A 183 -7.03 1.63 16.26
N LEU A 184 -7.11 0.67 15.33
CA LEU A 184 -8.22 -0.26 15.20
C LEU A 184 -7.83 -1.68 15.62
N ASP A 185 -8.76 -2.38 16.28
CA ASP A 185 -8.64 -3.81 16.51
C ASP A 185 -8.75 -4.63 15.21
N LEU A 186 -8.39 -5.91 15.27
CA LEU A 186 -8.32 -6.78 14.10
C LEU A 186 -9.68 -6.88 13.37
N ALA A 187 -10.79 -6.99 14.11
CA ALA A 187 -12.12 -7.11 13.51
C ALA A 187 -12.48 -5.85 12.71
N ARG A 188 -12.22 -4.67 13.27
CA ARG A 188 -12.46 -3.40 12.59
C ARG A 188 -11.53 -3.15 11.41
N LYS A 189 -10.28 -3.61 11.49
CA LYS A 189 -9.38 -3.59 10.33
C LYS A 189 -9.95 -4.40 9.17
N GLN A 190 -10.46 -5.61 9.46
CA GLN A 190 -11.08 -6.47 8.45
C GLN A 190 -12.34 -5.85 7.82
N GLU A 191 -13.09 -5.05 8.56
CA GLU A 191 -14.23 -4.29 8.02
C GLU A 191 -13.81 -3.18 7.05
N ILE A 192 -12.64 -2.54 7.29
CA ILE A 192 -12.21 -1.37 6.49
C ILE A 192 -11.37 -1.77 5.29
N LEU A 193 -10.55 -2.81 5.40
CA LEU A 193 -9.65 -3.24 4.33
C LEU A 193 -10.36 -3.42 2.97
N PRO A 194 -11.58 -3.99 2.86
CA PRO A 194 -12.29 -4.08 1.58
C PRO A 194 -12.63 -2.71 0.96
N TYR A 195 -12.78 -1.66 1.78
CA TYR A 195 -12.99 -0.29 1.26
C TYR A 195 -11.68 0.29 0.72
N LEU A 196 -10.54 -0.03 1.34
CA LEU A 196 -9.22 0.39 0.87
C LEU A 196 -8.82 -0.37 -0.41
N GLU A 197 -9.16 -1.65 -0.52
CA GLU A 197 -8.98 -2.43 -1.75
C GLU A 197 -9.80 -1.84 -2.90
N ARG A 198 -11.08 -1.55 -2.70
CA ARG A 198 -11.90 -0.85 -3.69
C ARG A 198 -11.34 0.53 -4.03
N LEU A 199 -10.82 1.25 -3.04
CA LEU A 199 -10.15 2.53 -3.26
C LEU A 199 -8.93 2.35 -4.16
N HIS A 200 -8.09 1.34 -3.91
CA HIS A 200 -6.94 0.99 -4.73
C HIS A 200 -7.36 0.75 -6.19
N ASP A 201 -8.42 -0.03 -6.43
CA ASP A 201 -8.86 -0.43 -7.77
C ASP A 201 -9.47 0.73 -8.58
N HIS A 202 -10.01 1.75 -7.89
CA HIS A 202 -10.72 2.87 -8.54
C HIS A 202 -9.89 4.16 -8.61
N LEU A 203 -8.78 4.27 -7.84
CA LEU A 203 -7.95 5.48 -7.82
C LEU A 203 -6.90 5.48 -8.93
N ASP A 204 -7.01 6.42 -9.86
CA ASP A 204 -5.98 6.69 -10.89
C ASP A 204 -4.85 7.60 -10.38
N ILE A 205 -4.80 7.93 -9.08
CA ILE A 205 -3.79 8.78 -8.45
C ILE A 205 -2.83 7.96 -7.59
N PRO A 206 -1.58 8.39 -7.42
CA PRO A 206 -0.67 7.74 -6.49
C PRO A 206 -1.14 7.87 -5.04
N VAL A 207 -0.97 6.79 -4.30
CA VAL A 207 -1.22 6.71 -2.86
C VAL A 207 0.09 6.38 -2.16
N VAL A 208 0.47 7.15 -1.14
CA VAL A 208 1.56 6.79 -0.23
C VAL A 208 0.96 6.36 1.10
N TYR A 209 1.15 5.10 1.46
CA TYR A 209 0.52 4.44 2.59
C TYR A 209 1.56 4.04 3.62
N VAL A 210 1.52 4.62 4.79
CA VAL A 210 2.38 4.24 5.92
C VAL A 210 1.73 3.13 6.71
N SER A 211 2.43 2.01 6.88
CA SER A 211 2.02 0.93 7.77
C SER A 211 3.23 0.17 8.32
N HIS A 212 3.05 -0.46 9.47
CA HIS A 212 3.97 -1.45 10.03
C HIS A 212 3.33 -2.86 10.08
N ALA A 213 2.12 -3.02 9.53
CA ALA A 213 1.38 -4.28 9.48
C ALA A 213 1.61 -4.99 8.13
N PRO A 214 2.28 -6.15 8.11
CA PRO A 214 2.56 -6.90 6.86
C PRO A 214 1.30 -7.27 6.08
N ASP A 215 0.19 -7.57 6.78
CA ASP A 215 -1.08 -7.92 6.15
C ASP A 215 -1.69 -6.76 5.33
N GLU A 216 -1.61 -5.53 5.87
CA GLU A 216 -2.09 -4.34 5.18
C GLU A 216 -1.25 -4.08 3.92
N VAL A 217 0.08 -4.18 4.05
CA VAL A 217 1.01 -3.99 2.93
C VAL A 217 0.78 -5.03 1.84
N ALA A 218 0.66 -6.30 2.20
CA ALA A 218 0.44 -7.39 1.24
C ALA A 218 -0.88 -7.25 0.46
N ARG A 219 -1.92 -6.68 1.10
CA ARG A 219 -3.24 -6.49 0.46
C ARG A 219 -3.32 -5.27 -0.43
N LEU A 220 -2.64 -4.18 -0.04
CA LEU A 220 -2.86 -2.86 -0.63
C LEU A 220 -1.72 -2.36 -1.51
N ALA A 221 -0.46 -2.78 -1.26
CA ALA A 221 0.68 -2.16 -1.92
C ALA A 221 1.00 -2.77 -3.29
N ASP A 222 1.41 -1.92 -4.23
CA ASP A 222 2.02 -2.31 -5.51
C ASP A 222 3.53 -2.12 -5.46
N HIS A 223 3.97 -1.11 -4.70
CA HIS A 223 5.37 -0.75 -4.51
C HIS A 223 5.68 -0.68 -3.02
N LEU A 224 6.84 -1.19 -2.62
CA LEU A 224 7.27 -1.22 -1.23
C LEU A 224 8.56 -0.44 -1.05
N VAL A 225 8.55 0.50 -0.11
CA VAL A 225 9.73 1.21 0.37
C VAL A 225 9.98 0.79 1.82
N VAL A 226 11.11 0.13 2.04
CA VAL A 226 11.51 -0.32 3.36
C VAL A 226 12.41 0.70 3.99
N MET A 227 12.02 1.16 5.16
CA MET A 227 12.75 2.18 5.90
C MET A 227 13.27 1.65 7.23
N ASP A 228 14.50 2.02 7.53
CA ASP A 228 15.14 1.76 8.81
C ASP A 228 16.05 2.92 9.19
N GLU A 229 16.02 3.36 10.46
CA GLU A 229 16.85 4.44 11.01
C GLU A 229 16.92 5.70 10.11
N GLY A 230 15.77 6.10 9.53
CA GLY A 230 15.65 7.28 8.69
C GLY A 230 16.20 7.14 7.26
N ARG A 231 16.54 5.93 6.83
CA ARG A 231 17.05 5.62 5.49
C ARG A 231 16.21 4.60 4.78
N VAL A 232 16.26 4.61 3.45
CA VAL A 232 15.66 3.58 2.62
C VAL A 232 16.65 2.41 2.50
N GLN A 233 16.22 1.23 2.88
CA GLN A 233 17.00 -0.01 2.78
C GLN A 233 16.73 -0.72 1.46
N ALA A 234 15.49 -0.64 0.98
CA ALA A 234 15.08 -1.18 -0.30
C ALA A 234 13.82 -0.47 -0.81
N SER A 235 13.69 -0.39 -2.13
CA SER A 235 12.54 0.17 -2.82
C SER A 235 12.34 -0.57 -4.13
N GLY A 236 11.09 -0.94 -4.44
CA GLY A 236 10.76 -1.67 -5.66
C GLY A 236 9.34 -2.24 -5.65
N PRO A 237 8.96 -2.98 -6.71
CA PRO A 237 7.71 -3.72 -6.77
C PRO A 237 7.55 -4.63 -5.55
N LEU A 238 6.33 -4.71 -5.02
CA LEU A 238 6.03 -5.44 -3.78
C LEU A 238 6.60 -6.86 -3.79
N ASN A 239 6.34 -7.62 -4.85
CA ASN A 239 6.73 -9.03 -4.96
C ASN A 239 8.25 -9.23 -5.00
N GLU A 240 8.97 -8.30 -5.65
CA GLU A 240 10.44 -8.33 -5.69
C GLU A 240 11.02 -8.10 -4.30
N ILE A 241 10.54 -7.09 -3.59
CA ILE A 241 11.04 -6.76 -2.25
C ILE A 241 10.68 -7.83 -1.23
N LEU A 242 9.43 -8.34 -1.23
CA LEU A 242 9.01 -9.39 -0.31
C LEU A 242 9.76 -10.71 -0.50
N SER A 243 10.25 -11.00 -1.72
CA SER A 243 11.00 -12.22 -2.03
C SER A 243 12.50 -12.11 -1.77
N ARG A 244 13.03 -10.98 -1.31
CA ARG A 244 14.43 -10.78 -0.99
C ARG A 244 14.79 -11.43 0.34
N LEU A 245 15.86 -12.23 0.34
CA LEU A 245 16.36 -12.94 1.54
C LEU A 245 17.42 -12.14 2.32
N ASP A 246 17.97 -11.09 1.70
CA ASP A 246 19.05 -10.26 2.25
C ASP A 246 18.55 -9.05 3.03
N LEU A 247 17.26 -8.75 2.96
CA LEU A 247 16.69 -7.60 3.67
C LEU A 247 16.43 -7.95 5.14
N PRO A 248 16.76 -7.02 6.06
CA PRO A 248 16.43 -7.17 7.46
C PRO A 248 14.93 -7.00 7.76
N ILE A 249 14.11 -6.99 6.71
CA ILE A 249 12.65 -6.97 6.85
C ILE A 249 12.24 -8.28 7.51
N ARG A 250 12.34 -8.29 8.80
CA ARG A 250 11.79 -9.39 9.58
C ARG A 250 10.27 -9.22 9.57
N LEU A 251 9.64 -9.68 8.49
CA LEU A 251 8.20 -9.95 8.51
C LEU A 251 7.91 -11.05 9.54
N GLY A 252 8.95 -11.48 10.27
CA GLY A 252 8.90 -12.47 11.31
C GLY A 252 8.29 -13.76 10.78
N GLU A 253 7.32 -14.29 11.51
CA GLU A 253 6.54 -15.47 11.08
C GLU A 253 5.67 -15.20 9.84
N ASP A 254 5.52 -13.94 9.46
CA ASP A 254 4.67 -13.47 8.34
C ASP A 254 5.44 -13.28 7.03
N ALA A 255 6.70 -13.74 6.96
CA ALA A 255 7.44 -13.78 5.69
C ALA A 255 6.62 -14.52 4.63
N GLY A 256 6.57 -13.98 3.43
CA GLY A 256 5.77 -14.55 2.36
C GLY A 256 5.82 -13.68 1.11
N VAL A 257 5.07 -14.08 0.10
CA VAL A 257 4.93 -13.36 -1.16
C VAL A 257 3.47 -13.10 -1.47
N VAL A 258 3.23 -12.20 -2.40
CA VAL A 258 1.90 -11.92 -2.95
C VAL A 258 1.92 -12.30 -4.42
N LEU A 259 0.94 -13.07 -4.86
CA LEU A 259 0.76 -13.42 -6.27
C LEU A 259 -0.51 -12.73 -6.77
N ASP A 260 -0.38 -12.03 -7.88
CA ASP A 260 -1.53 -11.45 -8.58
C ASP A 260 -2.08 -12.46 -9.58
N GLY A 261 -3.40 -12.55 -9.65
CA GLY A 261 -4.09 -13.49 -10.53
C GLY A 261 -5.52 -13.06 -10.84
N GLN A 262 -6.24 -13.95 -11.51
CA GLN A 262 -7.64 -13.75 -11.86
C GLN A 262 -8.45 -14.97 -11.44
N VAL A 263 -9.63 -14.74 -10.87
CA VAL A 263 -10.56 -15.82 -10.53
C VAL A 263 -11.03 -16.50 -11.81
N ALA A 264 -10.61 -17.75 -12.01
CA ALA A 264 -10.94 -18.54 -13.20
C ALA A 264 -12.19 -19.39 -13.03
N GLU A 265 -12.47 -19.84 -11.79
CA GLU A 265 -13.55 -20.77 -11.50
C GLU A 265 -13.98 -20.65 -10.03
N ARG A 266 -15.25 -20.92 -9.75
CA ARG A 266 -15.80 -21.07 -8.40
C ARG A 266 -16.33 -22.48 -8.23
N ASP A 267 -15.88 -23.16 -7.18
CA ASP A 267 -16.43 -24.44 -6.74
C ASP A 267 -17.41 -24.18 -5.59
N GLU A 268 -18.70 -24.21 -5.91
CA GLU A 268 -19.77 -23.97 -4.92
C GLU A 268 -19.87 -25.09 -3.88
N ARG A 269 -19.50 -26.33 -4.26
CA ARG A 269 -19.57 -27.50 -3.37
C ARG A 269 -18.60 -27.40 -2.23
N TRP A 270 -17.36 -26.92 -2.52
CA TRP A 270 -16.28 -26.85 -1.54
C TRP A 270 -16.00 -25.44 -1.04
N HIS A 271 -16.76 -24.45 -1.54
CA HIS A 271 -16.56 -23.03 -1.25
C HIS A 271 -15.11 -22.57 -1.52
N LEU A 272 -14.62 -22.93 -2.69
CA LEU A 272 -13.27 -22.57 -3.16
C LEU A 272 -13.34 -21.77 -4.46
N LEU A 273 -12.32 -20.92 -4.64
CA LEU A 273 -12.04 -20.26 -5.90
C LEU A 273 -10.75 -20.81 -6.50
N ARG A 274 -10.75 -21.06 -7.79
CA ARG A 274 -9.53 -21.31 -8.55
C ARG A 274 -9.04 -20.02 -9.15
N VAL A 275 -7.87 -19.58 -8.71
CA VAL A 275 -7.23 -18.35 -9.20
C VAL A 275 -6.08 -18.72 -10.12
N ALA A 276 -6.16 -18.25 -11.35
CA ALA A 276 -5.08 -18.38 -12.33
C ALA A 276 -3.99 -17.35 -12.04
N CYS A 277 -2.78 -17.82 -11.75
CA CYS A 277 -1.60 -17.01 -11.49
C CYS A 277 -0.34 -17.77 -11.92
N CYS A 278 0.73 -17.06 -12.31
CA CYS A 278 2.06 -17.63 -12.53
C CYS A 278 2.11 -18.83 -13.49
N SER A 279 1.34 -18.80 -14.59
CA SER A 279 1.16 -19.92 -15.51
C SER A 279 0.65 -21.23 -14.84
N ALA A 280 0.09 -21.11 -13.65
CA ALA A 280 -0.52 -22.17 -12.87
C ALA A 280 -1.86 -21.71 -12.29
N SER A 281 -2.47 -22.49 -11.42
CA SER A 281 -3.65 -22.08 -10.68
C SER A 281 -3.61 -22.59 -9.25
N LEU A 282 -4.20 -21.81 -8.35
CA LEU A 282 -4.30 -22.13 -6.92
C LEU A 282 -5.77 -22.16 -6.50
N TRP A 283 -6.13 -23.17 -5.74
CA TRP A 283 -7.38 -23.22 -5.03
C TRP A 283 -7.25 -22.46 -3.71
N VAL A 284 -8.11 -21.47 -3.53
CA VAL A 284 -8.16 -20.65 -2.32
C VAL A 284 -9.59 -20.63 -1.75
N ARG A 285 -9.74 -20.24 -0.50
CA ARG A 285 -11.07 -20.10 0.10
C ARG A 285 -11.89 -19.03 -0.62
N ASP A 286 -13.14 -19.31 -0.90
CA ASP A 286 -14.08 -18.35 -1.49
C ASP A 286 -14.31 -17.17 -0.54
N ASN A 287 -14.02 -15.97 -1.01
CA ASN A 287 -14.23 -14.71 -0.32
C ASN A 287 -15.36 -13.87 -0.95
N GLY A 288 -16.11 -14.45 -1.90
CA GLY A 288 -17.20 -13.80 -2.60
C GLY A 288 -16.81 -13.14 -3.94
N ALA A 289 -15.53 -13.16 -4.34
CA ALA A 289 -15.09 -12.60 -5.62
C ALA A 289 -15.73 -13.33 -6.81
N ALA A 290 -16.12 -12.61 -7.86
CA ALA A 290 -16.70 -13.17 -9.06
C ALA A 290 -15.64 -13.78 -9.98
N VAL A 291 -16.06 -14.71 -10.85
CA VAL A 291 -15.20 -15.21 -11.92
C VAL A 291 -14.86 -14.04 -12.86
N GLY A 292 -13.58 -13.87 -13.16
CA GLY A 292 -13.04 -12.74 -13.91
C GLY A 292 -12.48 -11.61 -13.04
N ASP A 293 -12.78 -11.57 -11.75
CA ASP A 293 -12.22 -10.57 -10.86
C ASP A 293 -10.72 -10.77 -10.66
N HIS A 294 -10.01 -9.66 -10.48
CA HIS A 294 -8.62 -9.67 -10.02
C HIS A 294 -8.54 -10.17 -8.58
N ALA A 295 -7.54 -11.00 -8.29
CA ALA A 295 -7.34 -11.55 -6.95
C ALA A 295 -5.86 -11.49 -6.56
N ARG A 296 -5.58 -11.06 -5.34
CA ARG A 296 -4.27 -11.13 -4.70
C ARG A 296 -4.23 -12.31 -3.75
N ILE A 297 -3.27 -13.21 -3.94
CA ILE A 297 -3.05 -14.37 -3.10
C ILE A 297 -1.78 -14.15 -2.29
N ARG A 298 -1.91 -14.05 -0.97
CA ARG A 298 -0.76 -14.07 -0.08
C ARG A 298 -0.40 -15.50 0.27
N ILE A 299 0.87 -15.88 0.05
CA ILE A 299 1.43 -17.16 0.42
C ILE A 299 2.46 -16.94 1.52
N LEU A 300 2.20 -17.46 2.72
CA LEU A 300 3.14 -17.37 3.82
C LEU A 300 4.21 -18.46 3.67
N ALA A 301 5.46 -18.11 3.90
CA ALA A 301 6.58 -19.03 3.76
C ALA A 301 6.45 -20.27 4.68
N ARG A 302 5.80 -20.10 5.84
CA ARG A 302 5.54 -21.19 6.79
C ARG A 302 4.51 -22.22 6.30
N ASP A 303 3.66 -21.83 5.33
CA ASP A 303 2.60 -22.69 4.79
C ASP A 303 3.05 -23.44 3.52
N VAL A 304 4.31 -23.21 3.10
CA VAL A 304 4.88 -23.85 1.91
C VAL A 304 5.75 -25.02 2.34
N SER A 305 5.40 -26.20 1.85
CA SER A 305 6.20 -27.43 1.98
C SER A 305 6.91 -27.75 0.68
N ILE A 306 8.12 -28.31 0.76
CA ILE A 306 8.91 -28.74 -0.40
C ILE A 306 8.98 -30.26 -0.44
N ALA A 307 8.77 -30.85 -1.61
CA ALA A 307 8.93 -32.27 -1.86
C ALA A 307 9.56 -32.52 -3.23
N HIS A 308 10.35 -33.56 -3.39
CA HIS A 308 10.95 -33.93 -4.67
C HIS A 308 9.90 -34.42 -5.69
N GLU A 309 8.86 -35.07 -5.20
CA GLU A 309 7.79 -35.63 -6.01
C GLU A 309 6.42 -35.24 -5.45
N PRO A 310 5.41 -35.08 -6.32
CA PRO A 310 4.04 -34.90 -5.86
C PRO A 310 3.60 -36.06 -4.98
N LYS A 311 3.19 -35.76 -3.75
CA LYS A 311 2.70 -36.79 -2.83
C LYS A 311 1.20 -36.95 -2.97
N THR A 312 0.73 -38.19 -3.08
CA THR A 312 -0.69 -38.56 -3.00
C THR A 312 -1.07 -38.84 -1.54
N GLY A 313 -2.36 -38.69 -1.19
CA GLY A 313 -2.86 -38.94 0.15
C GLY A 313 -2.46 -37.93 1.22
N THR A 314 -2.27 -36.67 0.80
CA THR A 314 -1.98 -35.54 1.71
C THR A 314 -3.18 -34.57 1.75
N SER A 315 -3.22 -33.71 2.77
CA SER A 315 -4.18 -32.59 2.85
C SER A 315 -3.77 -31.37 2.02
N ILE A 316 -2.63 -31.42 1.32
CA ILE A 316 -2.11 -30.33 0.50
C ILE A 316 -2.87 -30.34 -0.82
N LEU A 317 -3.70 -29.32 -1.03
CA LEU A 317 -4.50 -29.18 -2.25
C LEU A 317 -3.71 -28.61 -3.42
N ASN A 318 -2.86 -27.63 -3.15
CA ASN A 318 -2.09 -26.92 -4.16
C ASN A 318 -0.67 -27.49 -4.25
N THR A 319 -0.30 -27.99 -5.42
CA THR A 319 1.06 -28.47 -5.71
C THR A 319 1.55 -27.84 -6.99
N LEU A 320 2.70 -27.15 -6.92
CA LEU A 320 3.27 -26.42 -8.03
C LEU A 320 4.70 -26.90 -8.30
N PRO A 321 5.09 -27.10 -9.57
CA PRO A 321 6.48 -27.34 -9.90
C PRO A 321 7.29 -26.07 -9.66
N ALA A 322 8.45 -26.21 -9.00
CA ALA A 322 9.29 -25.10 -8.64
C ALA A 322 10.77 -25.44 -8.78
N ARG A 323 11.61 -24.42 -8.92
CA ARG A 323 13.07 -24.53 -8.87
C ARG A 323 13.61 -23.74 -7.69
N VAL A 324 14.65 -24.25 -7.03
CA VAL A 324 15.33 -23.51 -5.96
C VAL A 324 16.15 -22.39 -6.58
N ALA A 325 15.76 -21.15 -6.33
CA ALA A 325 16.45 -19.96 -6.85
C ALA A 325 17.54 -19.47 -5.90
N SER A 326 17.30 -19.50 -4.58
CA SER A 326 18.30 -19.16 -3.57
C SER A 326 17.93 -19.72 -2.19
N LEU A 327 18.95 -19.83 -1.34
CA LEU A 327 18.84 -20.27 0.05
C LEU A 327 19.38 -19.16 0.95
N GLY A 328 18.67 -18.85 2.01
CA GLY A 328 19.05 -17.84 2.98
C GLY A 328 18.83 -18.28 4.42
N GLY A 329 19.48 -17.59 5.35
CA GLY A 329 19.23 -17.78 6.78
C GLY A 329 17.92 -17.13 7.22
N ASP A 330 17.30 -17.68 8.26
CA ASP A 330 16.19 -17.04 9.00
C ASP A 330 16.72 -16.34 10.25
N ALA A 331 15.85 -15.57 10.91
CA ALA A 331 16.14 -14.96 12.21
C ALA A 331 16.50 -16.00 13.28
N HIS A 332 15.91 -17.19 13.20
CA HIS A 332 16.23 -18.30 14.09
C HIS A 332 17.29 -19.22 13.43
N PRO A 333 18.40 -19.55 14.12
CA PRO A 333 19.50 -20.31 13.55
C PRO A 333 19.14 -21.73 13.09
N ALA A 334 18.05 -22.33 13.59
CA ALA A 334 17.58 -23.63 13.15
C ALA A 334 16.74 -23.59 11.87
N LEU A 335 16.36 -22.41 11.40
CA LEU A 335 15.48 -22.21 10.26
C LEU A 335 16.25 -21.71 9.04
N ALA A 336 15.71 -22.00 7.86
CA ALA A 336 16.16 -21.50 6.58
C ALA A 336 14.97 -20.99 5.76
N LEU A 337 15.21 -19.96 4.97
CA LEU A 337 14.30 -19.48 3.93
C LEU A 337 14.81 -19.96 2.59
N VAL A 338 13.92 -20.53 1.81
CA VAL A 338 14.21 -20.99 0.44
C VAL A 338 13.35 -20.15 -0.50
N LYS A 339 14.02 -19.45 -1.42
CA LYS A 339 13.34 -18.79 -2.53
C LYS A 339 13.19 -19.79 -3.66
N LEU A 340 11.95 -19.99 -4.05
CA LEU A 340 11.54 -20.86 -5.15
C LEU A 340 11.13 -20.00 -6.34
N ASP A 341 11.45 -20.43 -7.54
CA ASP A 341 10.89 -19.90 -8.77
C ASP A 341 9.77 -20.83 -9.26
N VAL A 342 8.58 -20.32 -9.33
CA VAL A 342 7.39 -20.97 -9.87
C VAL A 342 7.00 -20.29 -11.16
N ALA A 343 7.48 -20.80 -12.28
CA ALA A 343 7.22 -20.27 -13.63
C ALA A 343 7.46 -18.74 -13.73
N GLY A 344 8.57 -18.24 -13.19
CA GLY A 344 8.95 -16.84 -13.19
C GLY A 344 8.44 -16.02 -12.01
N SER A 345 7.62 -16.61 -11.13
CA SER A 345 7.13 -15.94 -9.93
C SER A 345 7.84 -16.46 -8.68
N PRO A 346 8.34 -15.57 -7.81
CA PRO A 346 8.98 -15.98 -6.58
C PRO A 346 7.97 -16.50 -5.55
N VAL A 347 8.30 -17.61 -4.91
CA VAL A 347 7.60 -18.15 -3.73
C VAL A 347 8.63 -18.40 -2.65
N LEU A 348 8.28 -18.14 -1.39
CA LEU A 348 9.15 -18.41 -0.25
C LEU A 348 8.66 -19.65 0.50
N ALA A 349 9.58 -20.50 0.92
CA ALA A 349 9.34 -21.57 1.86
C ALA A 349 10.21 -21.40 3.09
N ARG A 350 9.66 -21.64 4.28
CA ARG A 350 10.40 -21.66 5.55
C ARG A 350 10.45 -23.10 6.07
N LEU A 351 11.64 -23.62 6.26
CA LEU A 351 11.84 -24.95 6.77
C LEU A 351 13.01 -25.02 7.75
N THR A 352 13.17 -26.14 8.44
CA THR A 352 14.36 -26.35 9.26
C THR A 352 15.60 -26.52 8.38
N ARG A 353 16.75 -26.08 8.85
CA ARG A 353 18.03 -26.33 8.14
C ARG A 353 18.27 -27.82 7.93
N ARG A 354 17.90 -28.64 8.92
CA ARG A 354 17.97 -30.10 8.79
C ARG A 354 17.15 -30.61 7.62
N SER A 355 15.88 -30.15 7.47
CA SER A 355 15.04 -30.55 6.33
C SER A 355 15.62 -30.08 5.00
N ALA A 356 16.24 -28.91 4.94
CA ALA A 356 16.90 -28.41 3.73
C ALA A 356 18.08 -29.30 3.33
N GLU A 357 18.89 -29.75 4.29
CA GLU A 357 20.00 -30.66 4.07
C GLU A 357 19.53 -32.07 3.68
N GLU A 358 18.57 -32.65 4.39
CA GLU A 358 18.00 -33.98 4.09
C GLU A 358 17.35 -34.04 2.70
N LEU A 359 16.71 -32.93 2.27
CA LEU A 359 16.17 -32.79 0.91
C LEU A 359 17.26 -32.44 -0.13
N GLY A 360 18.53 -32.26 0.27
CA GLY A 360 19.59 -31.91 -0.65
C GLY A 360 19.33 -30.65 -1.46
N LEU A 361 18.65 -29.65 -0.87
CA LEU A 361 18.28 -28.44 -1.60
C LEU A 361 19.53 -27.64 -1.96
N THR A 362 19.76 -27.49 -3.25
CA THR A 362 20.86 -26.69 -3.82
C THR A 362 20.30 -25.71 -4.82
N VAL A 363 20.98 -24.58 -4.99
CA VAL A 363 20.62 -23.61 -6.04
C VAL A 363 20.81 -24.28 -7.39
N ALA A 364 19.77 -24.34 -8.20
CA ALA A 364 19.86 -24.82 -9.56
C ALA A 364 20.77 -23.89 -10.35
N LEU A 365 21.96 -24.37 -10.76
CA LEU A 365 22.80 -23.67 -11.72
C LEU A 365 22.04 -23.62 -13.06
N LEU A 366 21.87 -22.44 -13.63
CA LEU A 366 21.31 -22.19 -14.97
C LEU A 366 22.28 -22.67 -16.04
#